data_136d61ed2030fd40c366873e13c7a9bb
#
_entry.id   136d61ed2030fd40c366873e13c7a9bb
#
_cell.length_a   1.000
_cell.length_b   1.000
_cell.length_c   1.000
_cell.angle_alpha   90.00
_cell.angle_beta   90.00
_cell.angle_gamma   90.00
#
_symmetry.space_group_name_H-M   'P 1'
#
loop_
_entity.id
_entity.type
_entity.pdbx_description
1 polymer ?
#
loop_
_entity_poly.entity_id
_entity_poly.type
_entity_poly.pdbx_seq_one_letter_code
_entity_poly.pdbx_strand_id
1 'polypeptide(L)'
;MQSEWLQRTELLVKEEGIERLQSANILIVGLGGVGSFAAEFLVRSGIGNLTIVDGDTVDITNINRQLPALNSTIGKNKTDVVAERILDINPKLNLKKIYEFLEPERMDEILTQEKFDYVLDCIDSLSPKLALIITCKRKKIKLVSAMGAGGKTDPSKVMVRDISKTNNCFLAKQIRKKLKKEQIHKGFRCVFSTEIQDENSLKMTDGSNYKKSFYGTISYMPAIFGLYAAAEVIRFLLKKEQNEA
;
A
#
# COMPACT_ATOMS: atom_id res chain seq x y z
N MET A 1 10.03 27.99 -5.61
CA MET A 1 10.23 28.07 -4.14
C MET A 1 10.10 26.66 -3.59
N GLN A 2 11.21 26.10 -3.15
CA GLN A 2 11.24 24.80 -2.46
C GLN A 2 10.35 24.89 -1.22
N SER A 3 9.65 23.81 -0.91
CA SER A 3 8.76 23.79 0.25
C SER A 3 9.59 23.72 1.51
N GLU A 4 9.55 24.74 2.37
CA GLU A 4 10.33 24.82 3.63
C GLU A 4 10.22 23.57 4.49
N TRP A 5 9.06 22.89 4.48
CA TRP A 5 8.83 21.67 5.25
C TRP A 5 9.61 20.45 4.75
N LEU A 6 10.16 20.46 3.52
CA LEU A 6 11.01 19.41 2.96
C LEU A 6 12.51 19.63 3.17
N GLN A 7 12.95 20.70 3.81
CA GLN A 7 14.37 21.03 3.99
C GLN A 7 15.20 19.84 4.53
N ARG A 8 14.69 19.12 5.55
CA ARG A 8 15.41 17.98 6.12
C ARG A 8 15.48 16.79 5.15
N THR A 9 14.44 16.59 4.35
CA THR A 9 14.42 15.57 3.30
C THR A 9 15.42 15.93 2.21
N GLU A 10 15.44 17.19 1.78
CA GLU A 10 16.35 17.69 0.77
C GLU A 10 17.84 17.58 1.16
N LEU A 11 18.18 17.86 2.41
CA LEU A 11 19.56 17.64 2.92
C LEU A 11 20.01 16.19 2.71
N LEU A 12 19.10 15.22 2.82
CA LEU A 12 19.38 13.81 2.67
C LEU A 12 19.38 13.35 1.19
N VAL A 13 18.35 13.75 0.42
CA VAL A 13 18.14 13.22 -0.93
C VAL A 13 18.57 14.17 -2.04
N LYS A 14 18.96 15.40 -1.70
CA LYS A 14 19.33 16.53 -2.57
C LYS A 14 18.14 17.04 -3.38
N GLU A 15 18.33 18.16 -4.07
CA GLU A 15 17.32 18.79 -4.92
C GLU A 15 16.78 17.83 -5.99
N GLU A 16 17.67 17.13 -6.69
CA GLU A 16 17.31 16.11 -7.68
C GLU A 16 16.41 15.00 -7.12
N GLY A 17 16.62 14.60 -5.86
CA GLY A 17 15.78 13.62 -5.18
C GLY A 17 14.39 14.17 -4.89
N ILE A 18 14.29 15.43 -4.48
CA ILE A 18 12.99 16.12 -4.27
C ILE A 18 12.23 16.23 -5.59
N GLU A 19 12.88 16.64 -6.68
CA GLU A 19 12.26 16.74 -8.01
C GLU A 19 11.68 15.39 -8.48
N ARG A 20 12.44 14.29 -8.27
CA ARG A 20 11.96 12.93 -8.59
C ARG A 20 10.73 12.54 -7.77
N LEU A 21 10.71 12.85 -6.49
CA LEU A 21 9.57 12.57 -5.63
C LEU A 21 8.36 13.41 -6.04
N GLN A 22 8.55 14.69 -6.33
CA GLN A 22 7.48 15.60 -6.73
C GLN A 22 6.88 15.27 -8.10
N SER A 23 7.70 14.76 -9.04
CA SER A 23 7.22 14.36 -10.37
C SER A 23 6.57 12.98 -10.39
N ALA A 24 6.84 12.13 -9.39
CA ALA A 24 6.34 10.77 -9.34
C ALA A 24 4.82 10.69 -9.21
N ASN A 25 4.21 9.73 -9.93
CA ASN A 25 2.78 9.43 -9.89
C ASN A 25 2.53 8.04 -9.28
N ILE A 26 1.88 8.00 -8.13
CA ILE A 26 1.71 6.81 -7.32
C ILE A 26 0.24 6.44 -7.19
N LEU A 27 -0.07 5.15 -7.29
CA LEU A 27 -1.39 4.60 -6.98
C LEU A 27 -1.33 3.78 -5.69
N ILE A 28 -2.25 4.05 -4.76
CA ILE A 28 -2.49 3.22 -3.57
C ILE A 28 -3.89 2.62 -3.65
N VAL A 29 -3.99 1.29 -3.57
CA VAL A 29 -5.26 0.58 -3.51
C VAL A 29 -5.43 -0.06 -2.13
N GLY A 30 -6.45 0.39 -1.39
CA GLY A 30 -6.74 0.03 0.00
C GLY A 30 -6.15 1.05 0.99
N LEU A 31 -7.02 1.68 1.79
CA LEU A 31 -6.67 2.71 2.80
C LEU A 31 -6.95 2.26 4.23
N GLY A 32 -6.87 0.96 4.46
CA GLY A 32 -6.94 0.38 5.80
C GLY A 32 -5.68 0.65 6.64
N GLY A 33 -5.36 -0.27 7.55
CA GLY A 33 -4.22 -0.13 8.47
C GLY A 33 -2.84 -0.09 7.80
N VAL A 34 -2.72 -0.52 6.54
CA VAL A 34 -1.46 -0.47 5.78
C VAL A 34 -1.43 0.76 4.88
N GLY A 35 -2.44 0.90 4.00
CA GLY A 35 -2.38 1.92 2.95
C GLY A 35 -2.54 3.34 3.46
N SER A 36 -3.29 3.58 4.53
CA SER A 36 -3.42 4.91 5.12
C SER A 36 -2.10 5.42 5.69
N PHE A 37 -1.32 4.57 6.36
CA PHE A 37 0.03 4.93 6.81
C PHE A 37 1.00 5.08 5.64
N ALA A 38 0.90 4.22 4.62
CA ALA A 38 1.73 4.37 3.42
C ALA A 38 1.49 5.71 2.72
N ALA A 39 0.23 6.14 2.56
CA ALA A 39 -0.13 7.45 2.01
C ALA A 39 0.50 8.59 2.81
N GLU A 40 0.39 8.56 4.13
CA GLU A 40 1.00 9.55 5.03
C GLU A 40 2.52 9.66 4.79
N PHE A 41 3.24 8.54 4.81
CA PHE A 41 4.70 8.55 4.65
C PHE A 41 5.15 8.99 3.25
N LEU A 42 4.43 8.62 2.20
CA LEU A 42 4.71 9.07 0.83
C LEU A 42 4.55 10.58 0.70
N VAL A 43 3.43 11.12 1.19
CA VAL A 43 3.18 12.57 1.11
C VAL A 43 4.18 13.35 1.95
N ARG A 44 4.50 12.90 3.19
CA ARG A 44 5.55 13.51 4.02
C ARG A 44 6.94 13.46 3.42
N SER A 45 7.18 12.57 2.47
CA SER A 45 8.45 12.50 1.72
C SER A 45 8.47 13.38 0.48
N GLY A 46 7.36 14.04 0.14
CA GLY A 46 7.31 15.00 -0.98
C GLY A 46 6.76 14.42 -2.29
N ILE A 47 6.05 13.27 -2.27
CA ILE A 47 5.35 12.78 -3.47
C ILE A 47 4.39 13.83 -3.98
N GLY A 48 4.44 14.13 -5.31
CA GLY A 48 3.66 15.21 -5.90
C GLY A 48 2.35 14.77 -6.54
N ASN A 49 2.22 13.50 -6.98
CA ASN A 49 0.98 13.01 -7.57
C ASN A 49 0.58 11.68 -6.92
N LEU A 50 -0.65 11.61 -6.45
CA LEU A 50 -1.15 10.44 -5.72
C LEU A 50 -2.60 10.15 -6.09
N THR A 51 -2.87 8.92 -6.49
CA THR A 51 -4.22 8.38 -6.60
C THR A 51 -4.47 7.42 -5.44
N ILE A 52 -5.53 7.64 -4.69
CA ILE A 52 -5.95 6.78 -3.58
C ILE A 52 -7.30 6.13 -3.87
N VAL A 53 -7.40 4.84 -3.59
CA VAL A 53 -8.60 4.04 -3.88
C VAL A 53 -8.99 3.22 -2.65
N ASP A 54 -10.24 3.35 -2.22
CA ASP A 54 -10.87 2.51 -1.19
C ASP A 54 -12.39 2.66 -1.29
N GLY A 55 -13.14 1.57 -1.19
CA GLY A 55 -14.61 1.58 -1.24
C GLY A 55 -15.29 1.56 0.14
N ASP A 56 -14.51 1.50 1.24
CA ASP A 56 -15.04 1.40 2.59
C ASP A 56 -15.33 2.75 3.24
N THR A 57 -16.22 2.73 4.21
CA THR A 57 -16.35 3.74 5.25
C THR A 57 -15.51 3.37 6.49
N VAL A 58 -15.27 4.35 7.35
CA VAL A 58 -14.63 4.14 8.65
C VAL A 58 -15.60 3.43 9.59
N ASP A 59 -15.17 2.31 10.14
CA ASP A 59 -15.93 1.53 11.13
C ASP A 59 -15.26 1.61 12.52
N ILE A 60 -16.06 1.50 13.58
CA ILE A 60 -15.56 1.56 14.97
C ILE A 60 -14.50 0.50 15.25
N THR A 61 -14.58 -0.66 14.62
CA THR A 61 -13.61 -1.75 14.77
C THR A 61 -12.27 -1.46 14.08
N ASN A 62 -12.17 -0.37 13.33
CA ASN A 62 -10.94 0.06 12.67
C ASN A 62 -10.03 0.92 13.57
N ILE A 63 -10.59 1.50 14.66
CA ILE A 63 -9.91 2.48 15.53
C ILE A 63 -8.58 1.93 16.07
N ASN A 64 -8.53 0.64 16.36
CA ASN A 64 -7.34 0.04 16.94
C ASN A 64 -6.10 0.02 16.03
N ARG A 65 -6.26 0.25 14.69
CA ARG A 65 -5.13 0.03 13.75
C ARG A 65 -5.16 0.84 12.45
N GLN A 66 -6.23 1.57 12.14
CA GLN A 66 -6.34 2.34 10.89
C GLN A 66 -6.21 3.83 11.17
N LEU A 67 -5.31 4.51 10.49
CA LEU A 67 -5.03 5.94 10.65
C LEU A 67 -6.28 6.84 10.51
N PRO A 68 -7.19 6.60 9.53
CA PRO A 68 -8.39 7.42 9.35
C PRO A 68 -9.45 7.19 10.43
N ALA A 69 -9.32 6.14 11.26
CA ALA A 69 -10.38 5.73 12.17
C ALA A 69 -10.25 6.41 13.52
N LEU A 70 -11.09 7.41 13.74
CA LEU A 70 -11.28 8.16 14.97
C LEU A 70 -12.78 8.16 15.32
N ASN A 71 -13.14 8.44 16.56
CA ASN A 71 -14.56 8.57 16.95
C ASN A 71 -15.30 9.62 16.09
N SER A 72 -14.61 10.70 15.70
CA SER A 72 -15.15 11.80 14.88
C SER A 72 -15.27 11.46 13.39
N THR A 73 -14.69 10.34 12.93
CA THR A 73 -14.67 9.96 11.51
C THR A 73 -15.49 8.71 11.20
N ILE A 74 -16.07 8.04 12.21
CA ILE A 74 -16.95 6.87 12.02
C ILE A 74 -18.04 7.21 11.01
N GLY A 75 -18.26 6.33 10.02
CA GLY A 75 -19.24 6.46 8.95
C GLY A 75 -18.79 7.31 7.75
N LYS A 76 -17.66 8.04 7.84
CA LYS A 76 -17.12 8.79 6.70
C LYS A 76 -16.35 7.87 5.74
N ASN A 77 -16.31 8.22 4.46
CA ASN A 77 -15.51 7.48 3.48
C ASN A 77 -14.03 7.54 3.84
N LYS A 78 -13.34 6.41 3.80
CA LYS A 78 -11.89 6.36 4.10
C LYS A 78 -11.07 7.26 3.17
N THR A 79 -11.45 7.32 1.89
CA THR A 79 -10.81 8.19 0.88
C THR A 79 -10.91 9.66 1.25
N ASP A 80 -12.05 10.10 1.78
CA ASP A 80 -12.23 11.51 2.17
C ASP A 80 -11.41 11.87 3.40
N VAL A 81 -11.45 11.02 4.43
CA VAL A 81 -10.69 11.25 5.67
C VAL A 81 -9.18 11.24 5.42
N VAL A 82 -8.69 10.30 4.61
CA VAL A 82 -7.26 10.25 4.25
C VAL A 82 -6.89 11.45 3.38
N ALA A 83 -7.74 11.82 2.42
CA ALA A 83 -7.49 12.97 1.54
C ALA A 83 -7.37 14.29 2.32
N GLU A 84 -8.31 14.57 3.24
CA GLU A 84 -8.28 15.74 4.11
C GLU A 84 -6.94 15.82 4.86
N ARG A 85 -6.53 14.72 5.47
CA ARG A 85 -5.28 14.64 6.23
C ARG A 85 -4.03 14.85 5.38
N ILE A 86 -3.92 14.20 4.22
CA ILE A 86 -2.71 14.31 3.38
C ILE A 86 -2.63 15.63 2.64
N LEU A 87 -3.76 16.29 2.34
CA LEU A 87 -3.79 17.64 1.80
C LEU A 87 -3.43 18.69 2.85
N ASP A 88 -3.69 18.47 4.13
CA ASP A 88 -3.21 19.31 5.23
C ASP A 88 -1.68 19.19 5.41
N ILE A 89 -1.09 18.02 5.09
CA ILE A 89 0.38 17.84 5.05
C ILE A 89 0.99 18.53 3.83
N ASN A 90 0.41 18.31 2.65
CA ASN A 90 0.88 18.90 1.39
C ASN A 90 -0.29 19.49 0.59
N PRO A 91 -0.60 20.79 0.78
CA PRO A 91 -1.70 21.44 0.04
C PRO A 91 -1.49 21.51 -1.49
N LYS A 92 -0.26 21.27 -1.98
CA LYS A 92 0.07 21.28 -3.40
C LYS A 92 0.04 19.89 -4.04
N LEU A 93 -0.31 18.86 -3.26
CA LEU A 93 -0.44 17.48 -3.75
C LEU A 93 -1.50 17.41 -4.85
N ASN A 94 -1.14 16.91 -6.04
CA ASN A 94 -2.10 16.52 -7.06
C ASN A 94 -2.75 15.20 -6.66
N LEU A 95 -3.93 15.27 -6.02
CA LEU A 95 -4.62 14.14 -5.42
C LEU A 95 -5.86 13.76 -6.20
N LYS A 96 -5.94 12.48 -6.60
CA LYS A 96 -7.14 11.87 -7.15
C LYS A 96 -7.71 10.86 -6.14
N LYS A 97 -9.01 10.99 -5.84
CA LYS A 97 -9.75 10.08 -4.96
C LYS A 97 -10.68 9.19 -5.79
N ILE A 98 -10.69 7.89 -5.51
CA ILE A 98 -11.62 6.93 -6.11
C ILE A 98 -12.28 6.17 -4.97
N TYR A 99 -13.57 6.43 -4.76
CA TYR A 99 -14.38 5.77 -3.74
C TYR A 99 -15.11 4.58 -4.37
N GLU A 100 -14.38 3.48 -4.58
CA GLU A 100 -14.89 2.27 -5.23
C GLU A 100 -14.18 1.03 -4.67
N PHE A 101 -14.91 -0.11 -4.63
CA PHE A 101 -14.28 -1.42 -4.61
C PHE A 101 -13.90 -1.80 -6.04
N LEU A 102 -12.60 -1.96 -6.31
CA LEU A 102 -12.13 -2.21 -7.66
C LEU A 102 -12.40 -3.66 -8.09
N GLU A 103 -13.26 -3.83 -9.07
CA GLU A 103 -13.36 -5.05 -9.86
C GLU A 103 -12.21 -5.13 -10.90
N PRO A 104 -11.89 -6.32 -11.43
CA PRO A 104 -10.75 -6.51 -12.33
C PRO A 104 -10.76 -5.60 -13.57
N GLU A 105 -11.93 -5.39 -14.18
CA GLU A 105 -12.11 -4.54 -15.37
C GLU A 105 -11.81 -3.08 -15.03
N ARG A 106 -12.29 -2.61 -13.87
CA ARG A 106 -12.06 -1.26 -13.39
C ARG A 106 -10.60 -1.01 -13.02
N MET A 107 -9.92 -2.01 -12.45
CA MET A 107 -8.47 -1.96 -12.21
C MET A 107 -7.69 -1.78 -13.52
N ASP A 108 -8.07 -2.52 -14.57
CA ASP A 108 -7.42 -2.42 -15.88
C ASP A 108 -7.63 -1.06 -16.52
N GLU A 109 -8.84 -0.49 -16.43
CA GLU A 109 -9.15 0.86 -16.90
C GLU A 109 -8.26 1.91 -16.25
N ILE A 110 -8.21 1.95 -14.90
CA ILE A 110 -7.41 2.92 -14.15
C ILE A 110 -5.93 2.83 -14.54
N LEU A 111 -5.39 1.60 -14.63
CA LEU A 111 -3.99 1.34 -14.96
C LEU A 111 -3.67 1.55 -16.45
N THR A 112 -4.70 1.73 -17.30
CA THR A 112 -4.54 2.05 -18.73
C THR A 112 -4.65 3.55 -18.99
N GLN A 113 -5.60 4.20 -18.32
CA GLN A 113 -5.89 5.63 -18.51
C GLN A 113 -4.80 6.54 -17.98
N GLU A 114 -4.03 6.08 -17.00
CA GLU A 114 -3.02 6.89 -16.31
C GLU A 114 -1.71 6.11 -16.14
N LYS A 115 -0.59 6.78 -16.41
CA LYS A 115 0.74 6.19 -16.20
C LYS A 115 1.16 6.35 -14.75
N PHE A 116 1.29 5.26 -14.03
CA PHE A 116 1.82 5.22 -12.67
C PHE A 116 3.28 4.75 -12.67
N ASP A 117 4.14 5.44 -11.92
CA ASP A 117 5.52 5.03 -11.70
C ASP A 117 5.60 3.85 -10.72
N TYR A 118 4.67 3.80 -9.78
CA TYR A 118 4.59 2.72 -8.81
C TYR A 118 3.17 2.50 -8.28
N VAL A 119 2.83 1.24 -8.01
CA VAL A 119 1.54 0.86 -7.40
C VAL A 119 1.79 0.23 -6.03
N LEU A 120 1.04 0.67 -5.01
CA LEU A 120 0.99 0.02 -3.70
C LEU A 120 -0.31 -0.76 -3.59
N ASP A 121 -0.19 -2.07 -3.48
CA ASP A 121 -1.28 -2.97 -3.19
C ASP A 121 -1.38 -3.19 -1.67
N CYS A 122 -2.35 -2.52 -1.05
CA CYS A 122 -2.67 -2.61 0.37
C CYS A 122 -4.01 -3.33 0.61
N ILE A 123 -4.52 -4.06 -0.38
CA ILE A 123 -5.76 -4.84 -0.31
C ILE A 123 -5.54 -6.04 0.63
N ASP A 124 -6.48 -6.33 1.49
CA ASP A 124 -6.44 -7.48 2.41
C ASP A 124 -7.17 -8.74 1.88
N SER A 125 -7.98 -8.60 0.84
CA SER A 125 -8.76 -9.66 0.22
C SER A 125 -8.03 -10.29 -0.96
N LEU A 126 -8.08 -11.63 -1.07
CA LEU A 126 -7.24 -12.38 -2.00
C LEU A 126 -7.57 -12.13 -3.47
N SER A 127 -8.85 -12.12 -3.84
CA SER A 127 -9.26 -12.05 -5.26
C SER A 127 -8.94 -10.70 -5.89
N PRO A 128 -9.34 -9.55 -5.33
CA PRO A 128 -8.99 -8.25 -5.91
C PRO A 128 -7.49 -7.97 -5.84
N LYS A 129 -6.80 -8.38 -4.76
CA LYS A 129 -5.32 -8.29 -4.67
C LYS A 129 -4.65 -9.04 -5.83
N LEU A 130 -5.10 -10.25 -6.12
CA LEU A 130 -4.54 -11.06 -7.18
C LEU A 130 -4.76 -10.42 -8.56
N ALA A 131 -5.97 -9.88 -8.81
CA ALA A 131 -6.27 -9.17 -10.04
C ALA A 131 -5.35 -7.96 -10.25
N LEU A 132 -5.16 -7.13 -9.22
CA LEU A 132 -4.26 -5.98 -9.26
C LEU A 132 -2.81 -6.39 -9.58
N ILE A 133 -2.30 -7.43 -8.90
CA ILE A 133 -0.95 -7.95 -9.13
C ILE A 133 -0.78 -8.44 -10.58
N ILE A 134 -1.73 -9.22 -11.09
CA ILE A 134 -1.68 -9.76 -12.46
C ILE A 134 -1.71 -8.63 -13.48
N THR A 135 -2.61 -7.65 -13.33
CA THR A 135 -2.72 -6.51 -14.23
C THR A 135 -1.44 -5.67 -14.24
N CYS A 136 -0.90 -5.33 -13.07
CA CYS A 136 0.39 -4.62 -12.97
C CYS A 136 1.53 -5.39 -13.65
N LYS A 137 1.59 -6.71 -13.46
CA LYS A 137 2.63 -7.54 -14.09
C LYS A 137 2.51 -7.59 -15.60
N ARG A 138 1.30 -7.74 -16.14
CA ARG A 138 1.03 -7.74 -17.60
C ARG A 138 1.37 -6.40 -18.22
N LYS A 139 1.04 -5.29 -17.56
CA LYS A 139 1.36 -3.93 -17.99
C LYS A 139 2.78 -3.47 -17.67
N LYS A 140 3.61 -4.33 -17.02
CA LYS A 140 4.99 -4.01 -16.61
C LYS A 140 5.10 -2.82 -15.64
N ILE A 141 4.04 -2.54 -14.88
CA ILE A 141 4.01 -1.49 -13.85
C ILE A 141 4.73 -1.99 -12.59
N LYS A 142 5.53 -1.16 -11.96
CA LYS A 142 6.20 -1.48 -10.69
C LYS A 142 5.18 -1.60 -9.57
N LEU A 143 5.37 -2.60 -8.72
CA LEU A 143 4.40 -2.93 -7.67
C LEU A 143 5.11 -3.34 -6.38
N VAL A 144 4.61 -2.87 -5.24
CA VAL A 144 4.80 -3.47 -3.93
C VAL A 144 3.46 -3.92 -3.35
N SER A 145 3.38 -5.16 -2.90
CA SER A 145 2.16 -5.73 -2.34
C SER A 145 2.36 -6.06 -0.86
N ALA A 146 1.53 -5.49 0.00
CA ALA A 146 1.54 -5.79 1.43
C ALA A 146 0.81 -7.12 1.68
N MET A 147 1.48 -8.03 2.37
CA MET A 147 0.91 -9.30 2.78
C MET A 147 0.12 -9.17 4.10
N GLY A 148 -0.32 -10.28 4.69
CA GLY A 148 -1.10 -10.27 5.92
C GLY A 148 -0.28 -9.80 7.14
N ALA A 149 -0.74 -8.74 7.81
CA ALA A 149 -0.16 -8.20 9.04
C ALA A 149 -0.81 -8.75 10.31
N GLY A 150 -1.97 -9.40 10.20
CA GLY A 150 -2.70 -9.97 11.33
C GLY A 150 -2.07 -11.26 11.89
N GLY A 151 -2.35 -11.55 13.17
CA GLY A 151 -1.80 -12.69 13.91
C GLY A 151 -0.32 -12.56 14.23
N LYS A 152 0.21 -11.32 14.33
CA LYS A 152 1.64 -11.03 14.48
C LYS A 152 1.87 -9.86 15.42
N THR A 153 2.99 -9.91 16.14
CA THR A 153 3.36 -8.91 17.13
C THR A 153 4.83 -8.47 17.07
N ASP A 154 5.69 -9.22 16.36
CA ASP A 154 7.12 -8.92 16.28
C ASP A 154 7.45 -8.06 15.04
N PRO A 155 7.66 -6.72 15.22
CA PRO A 155 7.98 -5.83 14.11
C PRO A 155 9.36 -6.10 13.50
N SER A 156 10.29 -6.69 14.25
CA SER A 156 11.65 -6.98 13.77
C SER A 156 11.68 -8.03 12.66
N LYS A 157 10.62 -8.83 12.54
CA LYS A 157 10.47 -9.87 11.50
C LYS A 157 9.82 -9.36 10.21
N VAL A 158 9.46 -8.07 10.14
CA VAL A 158 8.91 -7.47 8.91
C VAL A 158 10.04 -7.18 7.92
N MET A 159 9.84 -7.57 6.67
CA MET A 159 10.83 -7.36 5.63
C MET A 159 10.20 -7.16 4.25
N VAL A 160 11.00 -6.62 3.32
CA VAL A 160 10.64 -6.45 1.91
C VAL A 160 11.49 -7.37 1.05
N ARG A 161 10.85 -8.29 0.32
CA ARG A 161 11.51 -9.23 -0.60
C ARG A 161 10.66 -9.41 -1.87
N ASP A 162 11.27 -10.01 -2.89
CA ASP A 162 10.50 -10.54 -4.04
C ASP A 162 9.50 -11.60 -3.56
N ILE A 163 8.33 -11.69 -4.20
CA ILE A 163 7.28 -12.66 -3.86
C ILE A 163 7.82 -14.10 -3.82
N SER A 164 8.76 -14.44 -4.68
CA SER A 164 9.38 -15.77 -4.73
C SER A 164 10.21 -16.12 -3.49
N LYS A 165 10.63 -15.10 -2.73
CA LYS A 165 11.48 -15.22 -1.53
C LYS A 165 10.69 -15.05 -0.22
N THR A 166 9.36 -15.02 -0.28
CA THR A 166 8.51 -14.92 0.91
C THR A 166 8.34 -16.29 1.57
N ASN A 167 8.36 -16.33 2.90
CA ASN A 167 8.13 -17.53 3.72
C ASN A 167 7.22 -17.20 4.91
N ASN A 168 6.77 -18.20 5.63
CA ASN A 168 5.96 -18.11 6.87
C ASN A 168 4.76 -17.16 6.78
N CYS A 169 4.25 -16.87 5.58
CA CYS A 169 3.09 -16.02 5.36
C CYS A 169 2.05 -16.77 4.53
N PHE A 170 0.90 -17.05 5.15
CA PHE A 170 -0.19 -17.80 4.50
C PHE A 170 -0.72 -17.09 3.25
N LEU A 171 -0.99 -15.78 3.33
CA LEU A 171 -1.47 -15.00 2.18
C LEU A 171 -0.48 -15.03 1.02
N ALA A 172 0.82 -14.82 1.29
CA ALA A 172 1.85 -14.91 0.25
C ALA A 172 1.93 -16.30 -0.39
N LYS A 173 1.75 -17.39 0.40
CA LYS A 173 1.67 -18.76 -0.11
C LYS A 173 0.48 -18.96 -1.06
N GLN A 174 -0.69 -18.44 -0.70
CA GLN A 174 -1.88 -18.49 -1.54
C GLN A 174 -1.71 -17.71 -2.85
N ILE A 175 -1.15 -16.50 -2.76
CA ILE A 175 -0.85 -15.66 -3.93
C ILE A 175 0.12 -16.39 -4.87
N ARG A 176 1.26 -16.90 -4.38
CA ARG A 176 2.20 -17.67 -5.21
C ARG A 176 1.54 -18.86 -5.91
N LYS A 177 0.69 -19.62 -5.19
CA LYS A 177 -0.03 -20.77 -5.77
C LYS A 177 -0.94 -20.35 -6.93
N LYS A 178 -1.64 -19.21 -6.80
CA LYS A 178 -2.53 -18.71 -7.85
C LYS A 178 -1.76 -18.07 -9.00
N LEU A 179 -0.73 -17.27 -8.71
CA LEU A 179 0.13 -16.64 -9.72
C LEU A 179 0.89 -17.66 -10.58
N LYS A 180 1.20 -18.85 -10.05
CA LYS A 180 1.80 -19.94 -10.83
C LYS A 180 0.94 -20.35 -12.02
N LYS A 181 -0.39 -20.29 -11.89
CA LYS A 181 -1.33 -20.57 -12.99
C LYS A 181 -1.27 -19.52 -14.10
N GLU A 182 -0.87 -18.29 -13.75
CA GLU A 182 -0.68 -17.15 -14.65
C GLU A 182 0.77 -17.02 -15.14
N GLN A 183 1.61 -18.05 -14.89
CA GLN A 183 3.04 -18.07 -15.23
C GLN A 183 3.86 -16.93 -14.59
N ILE A 184 3.35 -16.34 -13.50
CA ILE A 184 4.01 -15.28 -12.73
C ILE A 184 4.67 -15.91 -11.50
N HIS A 185 6.01 -15.97 -11.48
CA HIS A 185 6.76 -16.62 -10.40
C HIS A 185 7.55 -15.60 -9.53
N LYS A 186 7.89 -14.44 -10.08
CA LYS A 186 8.74 -13.41 -9.47
C LYS A 186 8.54 -12.04 -10.11
N GLY A 187 9.25 -11.03 -9.61
CA GLY A 187 9.38 -9.73 -10.28
C GLY A 187 8.44 -8.67 -9.73
N PHE A 188 8.03 -8.78 -8.45
CA PHE A 188 7.46 -7.68 -7.68
C PHE A 188 7.81 -7.81 -6.20
N ARG A 189 7.79 -6.69 -5.49
CA ARG A 189 8.15 -6.62 -4.09
C ARG A 189 6.97 -6.92 -3.19
N CYS A 190 7.23 -7.57 -2.05
CA CYS A 190 6.23 -7.83 -1.02
C CYS A 190 6.73 -7.37 0.33
N VAL A 191 5.87 -6.69 1.08
CA VAL A 191 6.05 -6.48 2.51
C VAL A 191 5.39 -7.64 3.23
N PHE A 192 6.14 -8.39 4.04
CA PHE A 192 5.64 -9.53 4.80
C PHE A 192 6.45 -9.70 6.08
N SER A 193 5.95 -10.50 7.01
CA SER A 193 6.70 -10.89 8.20
C SER A 193 7.01 -12.37 8.15
N THR A 194 8.19 -12.74 8.63
CA THR A 194 8.60 -14.15 8.83
C THR A 194 8.05 -14.76 10.12
N GLU A 195 7.37 -13.97 10.94
CA GLU A 195 6.66 -14.46 12.13
C GLU A 195 5.51 -15.38 11.71
N ILE A 196 5.38 -16.52 12.37
CA ILE A 196 4.27 -17.45 12.19
C ILE A 196 3.02 -16.81 12.77
N GLN A 197 1.91 -16.82 12.04
CA GLN A 197 0.65 -16.26 12.52
C GLN A 197 0.12 -17.06 13.71
N ASP A 198 -0.38 -16.35 14.72
CA ASP A 198 -1.10 -16.98 15.82
C ASP A 198 -2.48 -17.44 15.36
N GLU A 199 -2.62 -18.75 15.15
CA GLU A 199 -3.86 -19.38 14.69
C GLU A 199 -5.02 -19.23 15.68
N ASN A 200 -4.74 -19.05 16.98
CA ASN A 200 -5.78 -18.84 17.98
C ASN A 200 -6.47 -17.46 17.84
N SER A 201 -5.84 -16.52 17.14
CA SER A 201 -6.40 -15.21 16.87
C SER A 201 -7.28 -15.16 15.61
N LEU A 202 -7.50 -16.31 14.92
CA LEU A 202 -8.32 -16.39 13.70
C LEU A 202 -9.81 -16.34 14.05
N LYS A 203 -10.55 -15.46 13.36
CA LYS A 203 -12.02 -15.40 13.42
C LYS A 203 -12.60 -15.55 12.01
N MET A 204 -13.60 -16.43 11.88
CA MET A 204 -14.36 -16.60 10.64
C MET A 204 -15.38 -15.49 10.49
N THR A 205 -15.69 -15.11 9.23
CA THR A 205 -16.73 -14.14 8.87
C THR A 205 -17.82 -14.80 8.03
N ASP A 206 -18.87 -14.06 7.74
CA ASP A 206 -19.96 -14.47 6.83
C ASP A 206 -19.53 -14.52 5.34
N GLY A 207 -18.32 -14.09 5.03
CA GLY A 207 -17.78 -14.07 3.66
C GLY A 207 -18.09 -12.79 2.88
N SER A 208 -18.74 -11.79 3.49
CA SER A 208 -18.96 -10.48 2.87
C SER A 208 -17.64 -9.81 2.47
N ASN A 209 -17.69 -8.90 1.49
CA ASN A 209 -16.54 -8.12 1.00
C ASN A 209 -15.31 -8.97 0.65
N TYR A 210 -15.50 -10.17 0.07
CA TYR A 210 -14.42 -11.12 -0.30
C TYR A 210 -13.59 -11.62 0.89
N LYS A 211 -14.03 -11.41 2.13
CA LYS A 211 -13.28 -11.71 3.34
C LYS A 211 -13.93 -12.86 4.12
N LYS A 212 -13.31 -14.03 4.08
CA LYS A 212 -13.80 -15.25 4.75
C LYS A 212 -13.38 -15.37 6.21
N SER A 213 -12.32 -14.69 6.60
CA SER A 213 -11.75 -14.69 7.95
C SER A 213 -10.81 -13.53 8.16
N PHE A 214 -10.54 -13.18 9.42
CA PHE A 214 -9.49 -12.26 9.79
C PHE A 214 -8.74 -12.75 11.04
N TYR A 215 -7.52 -12.29 11.20
CA TYR A 215 -6.72 -12.50 12.40
C TYR A 215 -6.81 -11.28 13.32
N GLY A 216 -6.68 -11.51 14.62
CA GLY A 216 -6.42 -10.44 15.57
C GLY A 216 -5.26 -9.58 15.09
N THR A 217 -5.35 -8.27 15.26
CA THR A 217 -4.35 -7.35 14.72
C THR A 217 -4.04 -6.28 15.76
N ILE A 218 -2.77 -6.13 16.11
CA ILE A 218 -2.30 -5.06 16.98
C ILE A 218 -1.97 -3.81 16.16
N SER A 219 -2.10 -2.63 16.77
CA SER A 219 -2.08 -1.32 16.09
C SER A 219 -0.88 -1.08 15.18
N TYR A 220 0.33 -1.33 15.67
CA TYR A 220 1.58 -0.97 14.99
C TYR A 220 1.95 -1.91 13.82
N MET A 221 1.48 -3.16 13.81
CA MET A 221 1.90 -4.11 12.77
C MET A 221 1.47 -3.68 11.37
N PRO A 222 0.22 -3.31 11.09
CA PRO A 222 -0.16 -2.78 9.78
C PRO A 222 0.56 -1.46 9.45
N ALA A 223 0.78 -0.59 10.45
CA ALA A 223 1.48 0.67 10.26
C ALA A 223 2.94 0.46 9.78
N ILE A 224 3.65 -0.51 10.36
CA ILE A 224 5.00 -0.90 9.91
C ILE A 224 4.97 -1.46 8.49
N PHE A 225 3.98 -2.26 8.13
CA PHE A 225 3.83 -2.71 6.75
C PHE A 225 3.65 -1.53 5.78
N GLY A 226 2.84 -0.53 6.16
CA GLY A 226 2.68 0.72 5.41
C GLY A 226 3.98 1.51 5.27
N LEU A 227 4.73 1.65 6.36
CA LEU A 227 6.05 2.28 6.38
C LEU A 227 7.02 1.59 5.42
N TYR A 228 7.13 0.25 5.48
CA TYR A 228 8.03 -0.50 4.61
C TYR A 228 7.60 -0.44 3.14
N ALA A 229 6.30 -0.41 2.85
CA ALA A 229 5.79 -0.24 1.49
C ALA A 229 6.15 1.15 0.94
N ALA A 230 5.91 2.22 1.70
CA ALA A 230 6.29 3.57 1.32
C ALA A 230 7.81 3.71 1.14
N ALA A 231 8.60 3.16 2.07
CA ALA A 231 10.07 3.18 1.98
C ALA A 231 10.59 2.45 0.73
N GLU A 232 9.98 1.33 0.31
CA GLU A 232 10.35 0.64 -0.93
C GLU A 232 10.11 1.52 -2.16
N VAL A 233 8.96 2.23 -2.21
CA VAL A 233 8.64 3.16 -3.30
C VAL A 233 9.61 4.33 -3.33
N ILE A 234 9.80 5.02 -2.20
CA ILE A 234 10.71 6.16 -2.10
C ILE A 234 12.13 5.77 -2.52
N ARG A 235 12.64 4.64 -2.01
CA ARG A 235 13.97 4.14 -2.38
C ARG A 235 14.08 3.77 -3.86
N PHE A 236 13.00 3.30 -4.47
CA PHE A 236 12.98 3.03 -5.91
C PHE A 236 13.08 4.32 -6.71
N LEU A 237 12.30 5.34 -6.37
CA LEU A 237 12.28 6.64 -7.04
C LEU A 237 13.60 7.40 -6.92
N LEU A 238 14.27 7.25 -5.77
CA LEU A 238 15.55 7.92 -5.48
C LEU A 238 16.77 7.22 -6.08
N LYS A 239 16.63 5.98 -6.59
CA LYS A 239 17.76 5.33 -7.28
C LYS A 239 18.07 6.10 -8.56
N LYS A 240 19.33 6.57 -8.69
CA LYS A 240 19.86 7.02 -9.98
C LYS A 240 19.76 5.84 -10.96
N GLU A 241 19.27 6.05 -12.15
CA GLU A 241 19.49 5.10 -13.23
C GLU A 241 20.99 4.98 -13.43
N GLN A 242 21.57 3.85 -13.02
CA GLN A 242 22.96 3.49 -13.31
C GLN A 242 23.05 2.98 -14.76
N ASN A 243 22.47 3.69 -15.71
CA ASN A 243 22.55 3.35 -17.12
C ASN A 243 22.56 4.63 -17.97
N GLU A 244 23.66 5.38 -17.84
CA GLU A 244 24.19 6.23 -18.91
C GLU A 244 25.72 6.27 -18.70
N ALA A 245 26.37 5.19 -19.07
CA ALA A 245 27.79 5.17 -19.39
C ALA A 245 28.01 4.07 -20.44
#